data_f3920934b6f945b73dae2facb337db75
#
_entry.id   f3920934b6f945b73dae2facb337db75
#
_cell.length_a   1.000
_cell.length_b   1.000
_cell.length_c   1.000
_cell.angle_alpha   90.00
_cell.angle_beta   90.00
_cell.angle_gamma   90.00
#
_symmetry.space_group_name_H-M   'P 1'
#
loop_
_entity.id
_entity.type
_entity.pdbx_description
1 polymer ?
#
loop_
_entity_poly.entity_id
_entity_poly.type
_entity_poly.pdbx_seq_one_letter_code
_entity_poly.pdbx_strand_id
1 'polypeptide(L)'
;MYQVPQITDSVYYVGVNDRMKERFENVWSIPSGVAYNAYLIVDEKTTLIDTVDVCYSDIFFHKLDLILQGRPVDYLIINHMEPDHGGSIGLLRQRYPDMQIVGNKKTFDMLSGFHGITTGLHEVKSGDALRIGSHEFSFLMAPMVHWPEVMFTYEQSNRLLFSADAFGSFGALSGHIFDSHLTERQSYLDEMVRYYACVIGKYGPFVKKALANIDKQGLDIEYVCPSHGVVWMREGFADARGLYDRLSSNETEEGVVILYGSMYGNTEQLADILAQSLAASGVKSIVCHNVTKSDPSVILRDVFRYRGLIIGSPTYCGELFSPIENLMNLIRIRDVKDRIYAAFGSYAWAPAALKRLRPFAEEMKWEAVGEGFELKMADLPSVIGAAWDLGTQMAERLKA
;
A
#
# COMPACT_ATOMS: atom_id res chain seq x y z
N MET A 1 -17.92 4.49 27.30
CA MET A 1 -18.12 3.05 27.04
C MET A 1 -17.86 2.86 25.54
N TYR A 2 -16.91 2.00 25.14
CA TYR A 2 -16.72 1.70 23.71
C TYR A 2 -17.97 0.99 23.19
N GLN A 3 -18.50 1.45 22.07
CA GLN A 3 -19.40 0.63 21.25
C GLN A 3 -18.53 -0.19 20.29
N VAL A 4 -18.76 -1.49 20.23
CA VAL A 4 -18.08 -2.37 19.26
C VAL A 4 -18.96 -2.46 18.02
N PRO A 5 -18.52 -1.94 16.85
CA PRO A 5 -19.30 -1.99 15.63
C PRO A 5 -19.59 -3.42 15.20
N GLN A 6 -20.79 -3.66 14.66
CA GLN A 6 -21.18 -4.91 14.01
C GLN A 6 -21.10 -4.79 12.48
N ILE A 7 -20.68 -5.87 11.84
CA ILE A 7 -20.72 -6.02 10.39
C ILE A 7 -21.99 -6.79 10.01
N THR A 8 -22.26 -7.88 10.75
CA THR A 8 -23.50 -8.67 10.65
C THR A 8 -23.96 -9.04 12.07
N ASP A 9 -25.08 -9.74 12.21
CA ASP A 9 -25.61 -10.12 13.52
C ASP A 9 -24.62 -10.92 14.39
N SER A 10 -23.69 -11.66 13.76
CA SER A 10 -22.70 -12.50 14.45
C SER A 10 -21.25 -11.98 14.33
N VAL A 11 -20.97 -10.95 13.52
CA VAL A 11 -19.61 -10.51 13.21
C VAL A 11 -19.36 -9.09 13.70
N TYR A 12 -18.36 -8.93 14.57
CA TYR A 12 -17.99 -7.67 15.22
C TYR A 12 -16.62 -7.19 14.77
N TYR A 13 -16.48 -5.89 14.57
CA TYR A 13 -15.20 -5.22 14.35
C TYR A 13 -14.53 -4.92 15.70
N VAL A 14 -13.47 -5.65 16.04
CA VAL A 14 -12.73 -5.49 17.31
C VAL A 14 -11.38 -4.79 17.12
N GLY A 15 -11.10 -4.30 15.91
CA GLY A 15 -9.89 -3.56 15.57
C GLY A 15 -9.74 -2.24 16.33
N VAL A 16 -8.58 -1.61 16.19
CA VAL A 16 -8.21 -0.39 16.90
C VAL A 16 -7.68 0.67 15.93
N ASN A 17 -7.69 1.93 16.36
CA ASN A 17 -7.13 3.05 15.61
C ASN A 17 -5.86 3.54 16.31
N ASP A 18 -4.75 3.60 15.57
CA ASP A 18 -3.51 4.22 16.00
C ASP A 18 -3.37 5.61 15.37
N ARG A 19 -3.47 6.66 16.19
CA ARG A 19 -3.26 8.05 15.81
C ARG A 19 -1.97 8.64 16.40
N MET A 20 -1.19 7.80 17.09
CA MET A 20 0.03 8.21 17.76
C MET A 20 1.29 7.83 16.98
N LYS A 21 1.22 6.76 16.19
CA LYS A 21 2.34 6.30 15.36
C LYS A 21 2.60 7.30 14.22
N GLU A 22 3.81 7.81 14.16
CA GLU A 22 4.21 8.78 13.13
C GLU A 22 4.48 8.12 11.79
N ARG A 23 4.95 6.85 11.81
CA ARG A 23 5.37 6.11 10.60
C ARG A 23 4.91 4.66 10.65
N PHE A 24 4.31 4.20 9.57
CA PHE A 24 4.06 2.80 9.30
C PHE A 24 5.37 2.10 8.94
N GLU A 25 5.62 0.89 9.45
CA GLU A 25 6.90 0.16 9.32
C GLU A 25 8.15 1.01 9.70
N ASN A 26 8.01 2.07 10.50
CA ASN A 26 9.04 3.09 10.78
C ASN A 26 9.61 3.79 9.53
N VAL A 27 8.98 3.68 8.38
CA VAL A 27 9.42 4.25 7.10
C VAL A 27 8.42 5.28 6.58
N TRP A 28 7.15 4.92 6.48
CA TRP A 28 6.13 5.69 5.76
C TRP A 28 5.37 6.61 6.70
N SER A 29 5.43 7.90 6.46
CA SER A 29 4.68 8.88 7.26
C SER A 29 3.17 8.62 7.18
N ILE A 30 2.50 8.58 8.34
CA ILE A 30 1.05 8.37 8.44
C ILE A 30 0.40 9.47 9.29
N PRO A 31 0.35 10.71 8.81
CA PRO A 31 -0.20 11.84 9.58
C PRO A 31 -1.66 11.64 9.99
N SER A 32 -2.41 10.84 9.25
CA SER A 32 -3.80 10.46 9.56
C SER A 32 -3.89 9.18 10.41
N GLY A 33 -2.76 8.63 10.87
CA GLY A 33 -2.71 7.36 11.61
C GLY A 33 -2.96 6.14 10.75
N VAL A 34 -3.33 5.04 11.39
CA VAL A 34 -3.68 3.76 10.76
C VAL A 34 -4.71 3.01 11.60
N ALA A 35 -5.55 2.21 10.99
CA ALA A 35 -6.41 1.24 11.68
C ALA A 35 -5.75 -0.15 11.62
N TYR A 36 -5.74 -0.87 12.74
CA TYR A 36 -5.42 -2.30 12.79
C TYR A 36 -6.73 -3.05 12.99
N ASN A 37 -7.16 -3.74 11.95
CA ASN A 37 -8.47 -4.39 11.93
C ASN A 37 -8.35 -5.83 12.40
N ALA A 38 -9.25 -6.22 13.29
CA ALA A 38 -9.46 -7.58 13.72
C ALA A 38 -10.97 -7.82 13.85
N TYR A 39 -11.41 -9.06 13.67
CA TYR A 39 -12.84 -9.36 13.59
C TYR A 39 -13.18 -10.55 14.47
N LEU A 40 -14.25 -10.42 15.25
CA LEU A 40 -14.73 -11.48 16.13
C LEU A 40 -16.08 -12.01 15.63
N ILE A 41 -16.14 -13.30 15.41
CA ILE A 41 -17.36 -14.02 15.06
C ILE A 41 -17.87 -14.76 16.31
N VAL A 42 -19.10 -14.47 16.68
CA VAL A 42 -19.74 -15.02 17.88
C VAL A 42 -20.88 -15.95 17.48
N ASP A 43 -20.68 -17.22 17.77
CA ASP A 43 -21.67 -18.27 17.54
C ASP A 43 -21.60 -19.29 18.69
N GLU A 44 -21.96 -20.56 18.48
CA GLU A 44 -21.71 -21.65 19.40
C GLU A 44 -20.23 -21.69 19.81
N LYS A 45 -19.35 -21.53 18.86
CA LYS A 45 -17.92 -21.30 19.04
C LYS A 45 -17.55 -19.87 18.64
N THR A 46 -16.56 -19.30 19.34
CA THR A 46 -16.06 -17.97 19.02
C THR A 46 -14.81 -18.05 18.15
N THR A 47 -14.79 -17.28 17.07
CA THR A 47 -13.67 -17.25 16.12
C THR A 47 -13.16 -15.83 15.97
N LEU A 48 -11.88 -15.63 16.23
CA LEU A 48 -11.18 -14.36 15.99
C LEU A 48 -10.42 -14.45 14.67
N ILE A 49 -10.46 -13.40 13.87
CA ILE A 49 -9.69 -13.24 12.63
C ILE A 49 -8.65 -12.16 12.86
N ASP A 50 -7.39 -12.55 12.83
CA ASP A 50 -6.21 -11.73 13.11
C ASP A 50 -6.27 -11.05 14.50
N THR A 51 -5.22 -10.30 14.86
CA THR A 51 -5.15 -9.50 16.08
C THR A 51 -4.75 -8.06 15.73
N VAL A 52 -4.17 -7.34 16.67
CA VAL A 52 -3.72 -5.95 16.51
C VAL A 52 -2.28 -5.78 17.02
N ASP A 53 -1.66 -4.64 16.70
CA ASP A 53 -0.36 -4.23 17.27
C ASP A 53 -0.41 -4.33 18.80
N VAL A 54 0.64 -4.90 19.38
CA VAL A 54 0.73 -5.16 20.83
C VAL A 54 0.56 -3.90 21.68
N CYS A 55 0.91 -2.72 21.15
CA CYS A 55 0.73 -1.44 21.82
C CYS A 55 -0.74 -1.09 22.11
N TYR A 56 -1.67 -1.76 21.43
CA TYR A 56 -3.12 -1.55 21.57
C TYR A 56 -3.86 -2.78 22.14
N SER A 57 -3.12 -3.73 22.68
CA SER A 57 -3.67 -4.98 23.21
C SER A 57 -4.70 -4.76 24.34
N ASP A 58 -4.53 -3.75 25.19
CA ASP A 58 -5.47 -3.41 26.26
C ASP A 58 -6.85 -2.99 25.73
N ILE A 59 -6.89 -2.13 24.72
CA ILE A 59 -8.13 -1.69 24.05
C ILE A 59 -8.77 -2.88 23.31
N PHE A 60 -7.95 -3.68 22.63
CA PHE A 60 -8.39 -4.87 21.92
C PHE A 60 -9.04 -5.87 22.87
N PHE A 61 -8.37 -6.23 23.97
CA PHE A 61 -8.94 -7.13 24.97
C PHE A 61 -10.19 -6.57 25.64
N HIS A 62 -10.23 -5.26 25.91
CA HIS A 62 -11.44 -4.65 26.43
C HIS A 62 -12.64 -4.81 25.49
N LYS A 63 -12.45 -4.65 24.17
CA LYS A 63 -13.50 -4.88 23.16
C LYS A 63 -13.94 -6.36 23.14
N LEU A 64 -12.99 -7.29 23.21
CA LEU A 64 -13.30 -8.73 23.31
C LEU A 64 -14.14 -9.01 24.54
N ASP A 65 -13.79 -8.44 25.71
CA ASP A 65 -14.54 -8.64 26.95
C ASP A 65 -15.98 -8.15 26.89
N LEU A 66 -16.20 -7.00 26.24
CA LEU A 66 -17.54 -6.45 26.06
C LEU A 66 -18.47 -7.40 25.27
N ILE A 67 -17.93 -8.11 24.29
CA ILE A 67 -18.71 -9.02 23.45
C ILE A 67 -18.78 -10.43 24.04
N LEU A 68 -17.63 -10.95 24.48
CA LEU A 68 -17.53 -12.34 24.95
C LEU A 68 -18.21 -12.58 26.29
N GLN A 69 -18.25 -11.58 27.18
CA GLN A 69 -18.91 -11.68 28.52
C GLN A 69 -18.47 -12.91 29.29
N GLY A 70 -17.14 -13.22 29.24
CA GLY A 70 -16.55 -14.38 29.92
C GLY A 70 -16.46 -15.66 29.09
N ARG A 71 -16.99 -15.70 27.86
CA ARG A 71 -16.75 -16.81 26.92
C ARG A 71 -15.28 -16.80 26.47
N PRO A 72 -14.68 -17.97 26.19
CA PRO A 72 -13.32 -18.04 25.64
C PRO A 72 -13.32 -17.62 24.15
N VAL A 73 -12.14 -17.34 23.60
CA VAL A 73 -11.89 -17.42 22.17
C VAL A 73 -11.51 -18.88 21.85
N ASP A 74 -12.35 -19.57 21.08
CA ASP A 74 -12.13 -20.97 20.72
C ASP A 74 -11.14 -21.13 19.57
N TYR A 75 -11.20 -20.22 18.58
CA TYR A 75 -10.37 -20.25 17.37
C TYR A 75 -9.78 -18.87 17.08
N LEU A 76 -8.53 -18.88 16.64
CA LEU A 76 -7.87 -17.74 16.00
C LEU A 76 -7.47 -18.15 14.58
N ILE A 77 -8.03 -17.50 13.57
CA ILE A 77 -7.59 -17.64 12.17
C ILE A 77 -6.58 -16.52 11.88
N ILE A 78 -5.38 -16.88 11.44
CA ILE A 78 -4.32 -15.92 11.12
C ILE A 78 -4.18 -15.82 9.60
N ASN A 79 -4.58 -14.67 9.05
CA ASN A 79 -4.38 -14.36 7.65
C ASN A 79 -2.98 -13.80 7.38
N HIS A 80 -2.42 -13.03 8.36
CA HIS A 80 -1.13 -12.36 8.22
C HIS A 80 -0.36 -12.31 9.55
N MET A 81 0.96 -12.49 9.50
CA MET A 81 1.82 -12.60 10.68
C MET A 81 2.66 -11.35 10.97
N GLU A 82 2.52 -10.28 10.18
CA GLU A 82 3.20 -9.02 10.49
C GLU A 82 2.83 -8.54 11.90
N PRO A 83 3.80 -7.99 12.67
CA PRO A 83 3.57 -7.66 14.09
C PRO A 83 2.40 -6.74 14.40
N ASP A 84 1.96 -5.91 13.46
CA ASP A 84 0.79 -5.06 13.63
C ASP A 84 -0.57 -5.81 13.53
N HIS A 85 -0.54 -7.06 13.05
CA HIS A 85 -1.67 -8.02 13.07
C HIS A 85 -1.37 -9.22 13.98
N GLY A 86 -0.09 -9.58 14.13
CA GLY A 86 0.35 -10.72 14.93
C GLY A 86 0.76 -10.36 16.36
N GLY A 87 0.95 -9.09 16.69
CA GLY A 87 1.62 -8.66 17.92
C GLY A 87 0.92 -9.07 19.22
N SER A 88 -0.41 -9.17 19.22
CA SER A 88 -1.20 -9.55 20.39
C SER A 88 -1.42 -11.06 20.54
N ILE A 89 -0.94 -11.89 19.60
CA ILE A 89 -1.18 -13.36 19.61
C ILE A 89 -0.62 -14.03 20.89
N GLY A 90 0.58 -13.64 21.32
CA GLY A 90 1.19 -14.21 22.54
C GLY A 90 0.35 -13.95 23.79
N LEU A 91 -0.17 -12.74 23.94
CA LEU A 91 -1.05 -12.37 25.05
C LEU A 91 -2.41 -13.08 24.96
N LEU A 92 -2.93 -13.23 23.73
CA LEU A 92 -4.19 -13.93 23.49
C LEU A 92 -4.06 -15.42 23.87
N ARG A 93 -2.95 -16.09 23.51
CA ARG A 93 -2.66 -17.48 23.89
C ARG A 93 -2.54 -17.66 25.40
N GLN A 94 -1.90 -16.70 26.10
CA GLN A 94 -1.83 -16.75 27.58
C GLN A 94 -3.21 -16.65 28.21
N ARG A 95 -4.10 -15.83 27.64
CA ARG A 95 -5.45 -15.65 28.16
C ARG A 95 -6.39 -16.80 27.82
N TYR A 96 -6.23 -17.40 26.63
CA TYR A 96 -7.05 -18.51 26.12
C TYR A 96 -6.15 -19.70 25.73
N PRO A 97 -5.63 -20.47 26.71
CA PRO A 97 -4.63 -21.50 26.46
C PRO A 97 -5.12 -22.66 25.58
N ASP A 98 -6.43 -22.93 25.58
CA ASP A 98 -7.06 -24.01 24.80
C ASP A 98 -7.46 -23.58 23.38
N MET A 99 -7.29 -22.30 23.04
CA MET A 99 -7.63 -21.74 21.72
C MET A 99 -6.86 -22.47 20.61
N GLN A 100 -7.58 -22.91 19.57
CA GLN A 100 -6.97 -23.47 18.36
C GLN A 100 -6.54 -22.34 17.41
N ILE A 101 -5.33 -22.42 16.87
CA ILE A 101 -4.81 -21.46 15.91
C ILE A 101 -4.85 -22.09 14.52
N VAL A 102 -5.58 -21.46 13.61
CA VAL A 102 -5.74 -21.86 12.20
C VAL A 102 -4.84 -21.03 11.34
N GLY A 103 -4.06 -21.66 10.49
CA GLY A 103 -3.13 -20.98 9.57
C GLY A 103 -2.46 -21.98 8.64
N ASN A 104 -1.61 -21.49 7.75
CA ASN A 104 -0.83 -22.38 6.91
C ASN A 104 0.54 -22.70 7.54
N LYS A 105 1.29 -23.60 6.91
CA LYS A 105 2.62 -24.03 7.42
C LYS A 105 3.57 -22.86 7.66
N LYS A 106 3.64 -21.88 6.75
CA LYS A 106 4.53 -20.71 6.90
C LYS A 106 4.08 -19.79 8.03
N THR A 107 2.76 -19.64 8.23
CA THR A 107 2.20 -18.96 9.39
C THR A 107 2.72 -19.59 10.67
N PHE A 108 2.74 -20.92 10.76
CA PHE A 108 3.21 -21.63 11.97
C PHE A 108 4.73 -21.55 12.17
N ASP A 109 5.51 -21.54 11.08
CA ASP A 109 6.96 -21.29 11.17
C ASP A 109 7.24 -19.88 11.77
N MET A 110 6.50 -18.86 11.32
CA MET A 110 6.59 -17.49 11.86
C MET A 110 6.04 -17.38 13.29
N LEU A 111 4.91 -18.03 13.57
CA LEU A 111 4.30 -18.07 14.90
C LEU A 111 5.26 -18.66 15.95
N SER A 112 5.95 -19.73 15.58
CA SER A 112 7.02 -20.30 16.42
C SER A 112 8.16 -19.32 16.62
N GLY A 113 8.59 -18.62 15.56
CA GLY A 113 9.69 -17.65 15.61
C GLY A 113 9.38 -16.41 16.45
N PHE A 114 8.19 -15.82 16.27
CA PHE A 114 7.80 -14.59 16.96
C PHE A 114 7.28 -14.82 18.38
N HIS A 115 6.56 -15.92 18.62
CA HIS A 115 5.81 -16.14 19.86
C HIS A 115 6.17 -17.44 20.60
N GLY A 116 6.98 -18.32 20.02
CA GLY A 116 7.32 -19.62 20.61
C GLY A 116 6.13 -20.60 20.69
N ILE A 117 5.03 -20.33 19.95
CA ILE A 117 3.83 -21.17 19.97
C ILE A 117 3.94 -22.28 18.94
N THR A 118 3.88 -23.55 19.40
CA THR A 118 4.04 -24.75 18.57
C THR A 118 2.92 -25.78 18.74
N THR A 119 1.91 -25.50 19.57
CA THR A 119 0.82 -26.43 19.90
C THR A 119 -0.55 -25.77 19.72
N GLY A 120 -1.59 -26.58 19.60
CA GLY A 120 -2.95 -26.09 19.33
C GLY A 120 -3.09 -25.50 17.94
N LEU A 121 -2.40 -26.10 16.95
CA LEU A 121 -2.32 -25.62 15.57
C LEU A 121 -3.17 -26.47 14.64
N HIS A 122 -3.94 -25.81 13.77
CA HIS A 122 -4.76 -26.43 12.74
C HIS A 122 -4.30 -25.92 11.36
N GLU A 123 -3.53 -26.75 10.64
CA GLU A 123 -3.00 -26.39 9.32
C GLU A 123 -4.09 -26.45 8.26
N VAL A 124 -4.16 -25.37 7.44
CA VAL A 124 -5.06 -25.27 6.30
C VAL A 124 -4.30 -24.92 5.02
N LYS A 125 -4.88 -25.31 3.88
CA LYS A 125 -4.36 -25.08 2.53
C LYS A 125 -5.44 -24.46 1.64
N SER A 126 -5.04 -24.02 0.47
CA SER A 126 -5.99 -23.49 -0.51
C SER A 126 -7.02 -24.55 -0.91
N GLY A 127 -8.29 -24.21 -0.76
CA GLY A 127 -9.41 -25.09 -1.06
C GLY A 127 -9.88 -25.94 0.12
N ASP A 128 -9.19 -25.90 1.27
CA ASP A 128 -9.72 -26.52 2.49
C ASP A 128 -10.93 -25.74 2.99
N ALA A 129 -11.86 -26.47 3.62
CA ALA A 129 -13.01 -25.91 4.32
C ALA A 129 -12.94 -26.28 5.80
N LEU A 130 -13.29 -25.33 6.67
CA LEU A 130 -13.37 -25.54 8.11
C LEU A 130 -14.72 -25.05 8.62
N ARG A 131 -15.46 -25.94 9.25
CA ARG A 131 -16.74 -25.59 9.88
C ARG A 131 -16.55 -25.34 11.38
N ILE A 132 -16.95 -24.17 11.84
CA ILE A 132 -16.89 -23.76 13.25
C ILE A 132 -18.29 -23.26 13.63
N GLY A 133 -19.03 -24.05 14.43
CA GLY A 133 -20.43 -23.77 14.71
C GLY A 133 -21.29 -23.77 13.45
N SER A 134 -22.06 -22.70 13.21
CA SER A 134 -22.88 -22.52 12.01
C SER A 134 -22.10 -21.89 10.84
N HIS A 135 -20.88 -21.40 11.09
CA HIS A 135 -20.03 -20.74 10.09
C HIS A 135 -19.15 -21.74 9.34
N GLU A 136 -19.04 -21.56 8.04
CA GLU A 136 -18.14 -22.34 7.18
C GLU A 136 -17.10 -21.41 6.53
N PHE A 137 -15.84 -21.73 6.75
CA PHE A 137 -14.69 -20.98 6.26
C PHE A 137 -14.00 -21.73 5.13
N SER A 138 -13.59 -21.02 4.09
CA SER A 138 -12.68 -21.51 3.06
C SER A 138 -11.46 -20.62 2.94
N PHE A 139 -10.34 -21.18 2.51
CA PHE A 139 -9.04 -20.53 2.56
C PHE A 139 -8.45 -20.39 1.16
N LEU A 140 -7.95 -19.19 0.83
CA LEU A 140 -7.30 -18.88 -0.44
C LEU A 140 -5.88 -18.39 -0.13
N MET A 141 -4.87 -19.19 -0.48
CA MET A 141 -3.49 -18.74 -0.28
C MET A 141 -3.17 -17.58 -1.23
N ALA A 142 -2.66 -16.49 -0.67
CA ALA A 142 -2.28 -15.26 -1.36
C ALA A 142 -0.80 -14.90 -1.06
N PRO A 143 0.16 -15.84 -1.31
CA PRO A 143 1.54 -15.64 -0.93
C PRO A 143 2.12 -14.40 -1.60
N MET A 144 2.94 -13.64 -0.86
CA MET A 144 3.56 -12.38 -1.29
C MET A 144 2.56 -11.23 -1.53
N VAL A 145 1.38 -11.29 -0.91
CA VAL A 145 0.46 -10.15 -0.82
C VAL A 145 0.33 -9.69 0.65
N HIS A 146 1.39 -9.14 1.33
CA HIS A 146 2.74 -8.90 0.77
C HIS A 146 3.83 -9.82 1.38
N TRP A 147 3.50 -10.71 2.32
CA TRP A 147 4.39 -11.71 2.92
C TRP A 147 4.08 -13.12 2.41
N PRO A 148 5.03 -14.08 2.57
CA PRO A 148 4.91 -15.41 1.94
C PRO A 148 3.83 -16.31 2.54
N GLU A 149 3.37 -16.04 3.76
CA GLU A 149 2.35 -16.82 4.48
C GLU A 149 0.93 -16.29 4.27
N VAL A 150 0.75 -15.11 3.69
CA VAL A 150 -0.56 -14.48 3.58
C VAL A 150 -1.59 -15.40 2.95
N MET A 151 -2.77 -15.46 3.57
CA MET A 151 -3.95 -16.09 3.04
C MET A 151 -5.18 -15.19 3.20
N PHE A 152 -6.19 -15.41 2.40
CA PHE A 152 -7.51 -14.83 2.56
C PHE A 152 -8.43 -15.90 3.13
N THR A 153 -9.33 -15.49 4.02
CA THR A 153 -10.35 -16.35 4.60
C THR A 153 -11.71 -15.87 4.12
N TYR A 154 -12.48 -16.77 3.49
CA TYR A 154 -13.86 -16.49 3.11
C TYR A 154 -14.83 -17.20 4.04
N GLU A 155 -15.71 -16.45 4.68
CA GLU A 155 -16.79 -16.93 5.51
C GLU A 155 -18.10 -16.95 4.70
N GLN A 156 -18.68 -18.14 4.51
CA GLN A 156 -19.76 -18.34 3.53
C GLN A 156 -21.11 -17.85 4.00
N SER A 157 -21.43 -17.98 5.31
CA SER A 157 -22.77 -17.70 5.84
C SER A 157 -23.15 -16.22 5.70
N ASN A 158 -22.21 -15.31 5.93
CA ASN A 158 -22.38 -13.87 5.81
C ASN A 158 -21.70 -13.30 4.54
N ARG A 159 -21.04 -14.14 3.74
CA ARG A 159 -20.34 -13.77 2.50
C ARG A 159 -19.24 -12.73 2.72
N LEU A 160 -18.39 -12.96 3.75
CA LEU A 160 -17.29 -12.09 4.17
C LEU A 160 -15.97 -12.60 3.61
N LEU A 161 -15.19 -11.71 2.97
CA LEU A 161 -13.81 -11.97 2.59
C LEU A 161 -12.86 -11.20 3.52
N PHE A 162 -12.15 -11.90 4.39
CA PHE A 162 -11.06 -11.35 5.19
C PHE A 162 -9.78 -11.42 4.35
N SER A 163 -9.28 -10.27 3.92
CA SER A 163 -8.30 -10.15 2.84
C SER A 163 -6.89 -9.78 3.29
N ALA A 164 -6.59 -9.89 4.60
CA ALA A 164 -5.33 -9.38 5.13
C ALA A 164 -5.09 -7.95 4.66
N ASP A 165 -3.89 -7.59 4.24
CA ASP A 165 -3.52 -6.25 3.79
C ASP A 165 -4.09 -5.85 2.42
N ALA A 166 -4.54 -6.83 1.64
CA ALA A 166 -5.15 -6.51 0.35
C ALA A 166 -6.41 -5.66 0.54
N PHE A 167 -6.54 -4.63 -0.30
CA PHE A 167 -7.62 -3.64 -0.27
C PHE A 167 -7.61 -2.70 0.95
N GLY A 168 -6.51 -2.72 1.73
CA GLY A 168 -6.26 -1.82 2.84
C GLY A 168 -5.87 -0.41 2.43
N SER A 169 -5.81 0.50 3.40
CA SER A 169 -5.41 1.90 3.23
C SER A 169 -4.77 2.43 4.50
N PHE A 170 -3.91 3.44 4.37
CA PHE A 170 -3.53 4.28 5.51
C PHE A 170 -4.74 5.08 6.00
N GLY A 171 -4.64 5.57 7.23
CA GLY A 171 -5.65 6.39 7.88
C GLY A 171 -6.42 5.64 8.97
N ALA A 172 -6.53 6.29 10.14
CA ALA A 172 -7.37 5.83 11.24
C ALA A 172 -8.85 6.11 10.93
N LEU A 173 -9.73 5.18 11.28
CA LEU A 173 -11.17 5.32 11.05
C LEU A 173 -11.81 6.37 11.98
N SER A 174 -12.74 7.15 11.45
CA SER A 174 -13.41 8.24 12.17
C SER A 174 -14.82 7.86 12.60
N GLY A 175 -14.94 6.78 13.40
CA GLY A 175 -16.21 6.34 14.00
C GLY A 175 -16.97 5.31 13.17
N HIS A 176 -17.10 5.49 11.88
CA HIS A 176 -17.69 4.50 10.98
C HIS A 176 -16.62 3.55 10.43
N ILE A 177 -17.01 2.29 10.21
CA ILE A 177 -16.11 1.26 9.67
C ILE A 177 -16.36 0.94 8.20
N PHE A 178 -17.50 1.33 7.63
CA PHE A 178 -17.88 0.99 6.25
C PHE A 178 -17.51 2.08 5.25
N ASP A 179 -17.15 1.68 4.05
CA ASP A 179 -16.82 2.56 2.92
C ASP A 179 -17.98 3.47 2.49
N SER A 180 -19.23 3.06 2.71
CA SER A 180 -20.42 3.86 2.42
C SER A 180 -20.51 5.16 3.24
N HIS A 181 -19.74 5.27 4.31
CA HIS A 181 -19.67 6.48 5.15
C HIS A 181 -18.46 7.38 4.86
N LEU A 182 -17.68 7.06 3.83
CA LEU A 182 -16.58 7.91 3.40
C LEU A 182 -17.11 9.22 2.81
N THR A 183 -16.85 10.35 3.48
CA THR A 183 -17.23 11.68 2.98
C THR A 183 -16.30 12.17 1.88
N GLU A 184 -15.02 11.82 1.96
CA GLU A 184 -13.95 12.20 1.02
C GLU A 184 -13.44 10.95 0.30
N ARG A 185 -14.32 10.28 -0.46
CA ARG A 185 -14.02 8.98 -1.11
C ARG A 185 -12.77 9.03 -1.99
N GLN A 186 -12.60 10.09 -2.81
CA GLN A 186 -11.43 10.21 -3.68
C GLN A 186 -10.13 10.33 -2.87
N SER A 187 -10.13 11.13 -1.82
CA SER A 187 -8.98 11.26 -0.92
C SER A 187 -8.63 9.91 -0.26
N TYR A 188 -9.63 9.12 0.10
CA TYR A 188 -9.42 7.79 0.64
C TYR A 188 -8.82 6.83 -0.40
N LEU A 189 -9.29 6.86 -1.64
CA LEU A 189 -8.73 6.08 -2.74
C LEU A 189 -7.28 6.48 -3.05
N ASP A 190 -6.94 7.77 -2.96
CA ASP A 190 -5.57 8.25 -3.11
C ASP A 190 -4.65 7.72 -1.99
N GLU A 191 -5.14 7.64 -0.74
CA GLU A 191 -4.43 7.00 0.37
C GLU A 191 -4.28 5.47 0.16
N MET A 192 -5.26 4.83 -0.45
CA MET A 192 -5.19 3.41 -0.83
C MET A 192 -4.12 3.18 -1.93
N VAL A 193 -4.01 4.06 -2.93
CA VAL A 193 -2.90 4.02 -3.90
C VAL A 193 -1.56 4.21 -3.20
N ARG A 194 -1.47 5.13 -2.24
CA ARG A 194 -0.26 5.37 -1.45
C ARG A 194 0.13 4.14 -0.62
N TYR A 195 -0.84 3.52 0.04
CA TYR A 195 -0.64 2.27 0.78
C TYR A 195 -0.14 1.16 -0.15
N TYR A 196 -0.83 0.95 -1.29
CA TYR A 196 -0.41 -0.03 -2.29
C TYR A 196 1.04 0.20 -2.75
N ALA A 197 1.38 1.42 -3.15
CA ALA A 197 2.72 1.77 -3.64
C ALA A 197 3.83 1.53 -2.59
N CYS A 198 3.54 1.78 -1.31
CA CYS A 198 4.49 1.63 -0.22
C CYS A 198 4.68 0.17 0.24
N VAL A 199 3.59 -0.58 0.34
CA VAL A 199 3.55 -1.89 1.03
C VAL A 199 3.48 -3.04 0.02
N ILE A 200 2.58 -2.97 -0.94
CA ILE A 200 2.21 -4.10 -1.82
C ILE A 200 2.86 -4.01 -3.21
N GLY A 201 3.16 -2.81 -3.70
CA GLY A 201 3.42 -2.51 -5.12
C GLY A 201 4.49 -3.36 -5.81
N LYS A 202 5.55 -3.76 -5.08
CA LYS A 202 6.58 -4.68 -5.60
C LYS A 202 6.00 -6.02 -6.08
N TYR A 203 4.90 -6.45 -5.48
CA TYR A 203 4.35 -7.79 -5.63
C TYR A 203 3.15 -7.84 -6.59
N GLY A 204 3.01 -6.89 -7.50
CA GLY A 204 1.91 -6.82 -8.48
C GLY A 204 1.54 -8.15 -9.15
N PRO A 205 2.50 -8.95 -9.67
CA PRO A 205 2.18 -10.27 -10.26
C PRO A 205 1.50 -11.26 -9.29
N PHE A 206 1.84 -11.19 -7.99
CA PHE A 206 1.20 -12.02 -6.97
C PHE A 206 -0.20 -11.50 -6.63
N VAL A 207 -0.39 -10.19 -6.62
CA VAL A 207 -1.71 -9.56 -6.48
C VAL A 207 -2.62 -10.02 -7.61
N LYS A 208 -2.19 -9.93 -8.89
CA LYS A 208 -2.97 -10.43 -10.04
C LYS A 208 -3.38 -11.89 -9.87
N LYS A 209 -2.46 -12.72 -9.41
CA LYS A 209 -2.75 -14.13 -9.16
C LYS A 209 -3.77 -14.33 -8.04
N ALA A 210 -3.68 -13.57 -6.96
CA ALA A 210 -4.65 -13.61 -5.87
C ALA A 210 -6.05 -13.17 -6.33
N LEU A 211 -6.14 -12.08 -7.11
CA LEU A 211 -7.38 -11.59 -7.71
C LEU A 211 -8.00 -12.63 -8.65
N ALA A 212 -7.21 -13.23 -9.54
CA ALA A 212 -7.67 -14.29 -10.44
C ALA A 212 -8.14 -15.54 -9.67
N ASN A 213 -7.55 -15.82 -8.51
CA ASN A 213 -7.99 -16.93 -7.66
C ASN A 213 -9.35 -16.66 -7.01
N ILE A 214 -9.61 -15.42 -6.55
CA ILE A 214 -10.94 -15.01 -6.08
C ILE A 214 -11.98 -15.21 -7.17
N ASP A 215 -11.70 -14.77 -8.41
CA ASP A 215 -12.62 -14.90 -9.54
C ASP A 215 -12.90 -16.35 -9.89
N LYS A 216 -11.85 -17.18 -9.90
CA LYS A 216 -11.96 -18.62 -10.19
C LYS A 216 -12.84 -19.37 -9.19
N GLN A 217 -12.84 -18.94 -7.93
CA GLN A 217 -13.68 -19.54 -6.89
C GLN A 217 -15.16 -19.12 -7.02
N GLY A 218 -15.46 -18.07 -7.78
CA GLY A 218 -16.83 -17.57 -7.95
C GLY A 218 -17.50 -17.15 -6.66
N LEU A 219 -16.73 -16.54 -5.74
CA LEU A 219 -17.22 -16.17 -4.41
C LEU A 219 -18.29 -15.07 -4.49
N ASP A 220 -19.41 -15.28 -3.83
CA ASP A 220 -20.44 -14.25 -3.63
C ASP A 220 -20.08 -13.39 -2.42
N ILE A 221 -19.37 -12.27 -2.66
CA ILE A 221 -18.83 -11.42 -1.61
C ILE A 221 -19.78 -10.26 -1.33
N GLU A 222 -20.20 -10.13 -0.08
CA GLU A 222 -20.99 -9.00 0.42
C GLU A 222 -20.13 -7.94 1.10
N TYR A 223 -19.13 -8.40 1.85
CA TYR A 223 -18.19 -7.53 2.55
C TYR A 223 -16.76 -8.00 2.33
N VAL A 224 -15.84 -7.04 2.14
CA VAL A 224 -14.40 -7.30 2.21
C VAL A 224 -13.84 -6.62 3.45
N CYS A 225 -13.18 -7.40 4.26
CA CYS A 225 -12.69 -7.06 5.60
C CYS A 225 -11.14 -7.06 5.60
N PRO A 226 -10.48 -5.95 5.19
CA PRO A 226 -9.02 -5.87 5.17
C PRO A 226 -8.45 -5.66 6.58
N SER A 227 -7.14 -5.86 6.73
CA SER A 227 -6.41 -5.60 7.97
C SER A 227 -6.22 -4.12 8.28
N HIS A 228 -6.40 -3.24 7.30
CA HIS A 228 -6.33 -1.77 7.45
C HIS A 228 -7.45 -1.07 6.71
N GLY A 229 -7.88 0.09 7.25
CA GLY A 229 -8.88 0.94 6.61
C GLY A 229 -10.30 0.43 6.76
N VAL A 230 -11.18 0.80 5.83
CA VAL A 230 -12.62 0.51 5.91
C VAL A 230 -12.97 -0.94 5.53
N VAL A 231 -14.08 -1.41 6.04
CA VAL A 231 -14.78 -2.59 5.52
C VAL A 231 -15.52 -2.17 4.24
N TRP A 232 -15.20 -2.83 3.13
CA TRP A 232 -15.82 -2.58 1.84
C TRP A 232 -17.13 -3.32 1.73
N MET A 233 -18.21 -2.62 1.45
CA MET A 233 -19.48 -3.23 1.05
C MET A 233 -19.40 -3.63 -0.43
N ARG A 234 -20.22 -4.56 -0.87
CA ARG A 234 -20.27 -5.11 -2.25
C ARG A 234 -20.10 -4.03 -3.33
N GLU A 235 -20.88 -2.95 -3.23
CA GLU A 235 -20.90 -1.89 -4.24
C GLU A 235 -19.58 -1.10 -4.26
N GLY A 236 -19.08 -0.74 -3.08
CA GLY A 236 -17.83 0.01 -2.95
C GLY A 236 -16.58 -0.82 -3.20
N PHE A 237 -16.67 -2.14 -3.00
CA PHE A 237 -15.56 -3.06 -3.30
C PHE A 237 -15.17 -3.06 -4.78
N ALA A 238 -16.10 -2.79 -5.68
CA ALA A 238 -15.81 -2.69 -7.11
C ALA A 238 -14.71 -1.64 -7.42
N ASP A 239 -14.74 -0.49 -6.72
CA ASP A 239 -13.72 0.56 -6.88
C ASP A 239 -12.35 0.09 -6.35
N ALA A 240 -12.31 -0.49 -5.15
CA ALA A 240 -11.09 -1.01 -4.54
C ALA A 240 -10.48 -2.13 -5.39
N ARG A 241 -11.32 -3.05 -5.88
CA ARG A 241 -10.91 -4.13 -6.77
C ARG A 241 -10.37 -3.60 -8.10
N GLY A 242 -11.07 -2.67 -8.75
CA GLY A 242 -10.64 -2.03 -9.98
C GLY A 242 -9.30 -1.30 -9.83
N LEU A 243 -9.07 -0.66 -8.68
CA LEU A 243 -7.80 -0.03 -8.36
C LEU A 243 -6.66 -1.05 -8.27
N TYR A 244 -6.87 -2.16 -7.56
CA TYR A 244 -5.87 -3.24 -7.45
C TYR A 244 -5.58 -3.92 -8.79
N ASP A 245 -6.59 -4.13 -9.63
CA ASP A 245 -6.42 -4.68 -11.00
C ASP A 245 -5.51 -3.77 -11.84
N ARG A 246 -5.77 -2.46 -11.88
CA ARG A 246 -4.96 -1.49 -12.60
C ARG A 246 -3.52 -1.44 -12.08
N LEU A 247 -3.34 -1.22 -10.77
CA LEU A 247 -2.02 -1.08 -10.16
C LEU A 247 -1.18 -2.36 -10.31
N SER A 248 -1.77 -3.54 -10.12
CA SER A 248 -1.07 -4.82 -10.26
C SER A 248 -0.73 -5.17 -11.71
N SER A 249 -1.42 -4.53 -12.67
CA SER A 249 -1.15 -4.65 -14.11
C SER A 249 -0.18 -3.58 -14.61
N ASN A 250 0.33 -2.69 -13.75
CA ASN A 250 1.10 -1.49 -14.08
C ASN A 250 0.35 -0.53 -15.02
N GLU A 251 -0.98 -0.61 -15.05
CA GLU A 251 -1.80 0.33 -15.79
C GLU A 251 -1.73 1.71 -15.14
N THR A 252 -1.50 2.74 -15.96
CA THR A 252 -1.24 4.10 -15.50
C THR A 252 -2.25 5.08 -16.05
N GLU A 253 -2.40 6.21 -15.37
CA GLU A 253 -3.14 7.35 -15.85
C GLU A 253 -2.24 8.24 -16.74
N GLU A 254 -2.86 8.94 -17.68
CA GLU A 254 -2.17 9.96 -18.48
C GLU A 254 -1.77 11.14 -17.57
N GLY A 255 -0.48 11.35 -17.42
CA GLY A 255 0.07 12.42 -16.59
C GLY A 255 1.58 12.32 -16.45
N VAL A 256 2.18 13.35 -15.88
CA VAL A 256 3.64 13.46 -15.66
C VAL A 256 3.92 13.83 -14.22
N VAL A 257 4.83 13.07 -13.59
CA VAL A 257 5.43 13.43 -12.32
C VAL A 257 6.82 14.01 -12.57
N ILE A 258 7.07 15.23 -12.14
CA ILE A 258 8.36 15.88 -12.14
C ILE A 258 8.96 15.81 -10.75
N LEU A 259 10.05 15.06 -10.59
CA LEU A 259 10.77 14.90 -9.34
C LEU A 259 12.07 15.69 -9.41
N TYR A 260 12.27 16.63 -8.51
CA TYR A 260 13.49 17.41 -8.55
C TYR A 260 14.09 17.65 -7.16
N GLY A 261 15.43 17.65 -7.12
CA GLY A 261 16.18 18.21 -6.01
C GLY A 261 16.66 19.61 -6.38
N SER A 262 16.64 20.56 -5.46
CA SER A 262 17.17 21.91 -5.68
C SER A 262 17.78 22.46 -4.41
N MET A 263 19.00 23.01 -4.51
CA MET A 263 19.66 23.65 -3.37
C MET A 263 19.40 25.16 -3.32
N TYR A 264 19.44 25.83 -4.47
CA TYR A 264 19.37 27.29 -4.56
C TYR A 264 18.33 27.80 -5.58
N GLY A 265 17.39 26.93 -6.01
CA GLY A 265 16.27 27.29 -6.89
C GLY A 265 16.52 27.07 -8.38
N ASN A 266 17.74 26.89 -8.87
CA ASN A 266 18.01 26.74 -10.31
C ASN A 266 17.37 25.51 -10.94
N THR A 267 17.49 24.34 -10.28
CA THR A 267 16.84 23.10 -10.74
C THR A 267 15.31 23.20 -10.64
N GLU A 268 14.79 23.90 -9.64
CA GLU A 268 13.37 24.17 -9.45
C GLU A 268 12.78 25.00 -10.61
N GLN A 269 13.48 26.06 -11.04
CA GLN A 269 13.06 26.85 -12.20
C GLN A 269 12.96 26.00 -13.49
N LEU A 270 13.87 25.03 -13.68
CA LEU A 270 13.79 24.11 -14.80
C LEU A 270 12.56 23.20 -14.71
N ALA A 271 12.24 22.72 -13.50
CA ALA A 271 11.04 21.92 -13.27
C ALA A 271 9.76 22.71 -13.59
N ASP A 272 9.71 23.99 -13.23
CA ASP A 272 8.60 24.89 -13.56
C ASP A 272 8.45 25.11 -15.07
N ILE A 273 9.56 25.29 -15.80
CA ILE A 273 9.55 25.44 -17.26
C ILE A 273 9.04 24.16 -17.93
N LEU A 274 9.50 22.99 -17.48
CA LEU A 274 9.03 21.70 -17.97
C LEU A 274 7.53 21.54 -17.72
N ALA A 275 7.05 21.88 -16.53
CA ALA A 275 5.62 21.83 -16.20
C ALA A 275 4.78 22.77 -17.10
N GLN A 276 5.29 23.96 -17.38
CA GLN A 276 4.64 24.91 -18.31
C GLN A 276 4.60 24.36 -19.76
N SER A 277 5.71 23.78 -20.23
CA SER A 277 5.76 23.16 -21.56
C SER A 277 4.79 22.00 -21.70
N LEU A 278 4.71 21.11 -20.69
CA LEU A 278 3.73 20.02 -20.64
C LEU A 278 2.29 20.53 -20.67
N ALA A 279 1.98 21.56 -19.87
CA ALA A 279 0.66 22.16 -19.81
C ALA A 279 0.28 22.81 -21.17
N ALA A 280 1.22 23.56 -21.79
CA ALA A 280 1.02 24.15 -23.11
C ALA A 280 0.84 23.09 -24.20
N SER A 281 1.43 21.90 -24.03
CA SER A 281 1.27 20.74 -24.91
C SER A 281 0.00 19.91 -24.60
N GLY A 282 -0.84 20.36 -23.64
CA GLY A 282 -2.14 19.78 -23.35
C GLY A 282 -2.16 18.63 -22.34
N VAL A 283 -1.06 18.39 -21.61
CA VAL A 283 -1.05 17.44 -20.49
C VAL A 283 -1.86 18.02 -19.34
N LYS A 284 -2.85 17.29 -18.85
CA LYS A 284 -3.78 17.75 -17.80
C LYS A 284 -3.28 17.46 -16.40
N SER A 285 -2.67 16.30 -16.19
CA SER A 285 -2.20 15.86 -14.89
C SER A 285 -0.68 16.04 -14.81
N ILE A 286 -0.24 17.09 -14.13
CA ILE A 286 1.18 17.40 -13.91
C ILE A 286 1.39 17.57 -12.41
N VAL A 287 2.28 16.77 -11.83
CA VAL A 287 2.61 16.82 -10.41
C VAL A 287 4.10 17.10 -10.26
N CYS A 288 4.43 18.14 -9.48
CA CYS A 288 5.81 18.52 -9.20
C CYS A 288 6.16 18.23 -7.72
N HIS A 289 7.20 17.45 -7.49
CA HIS A 289 7.72 17.19 -6.16
C HIS A 289 9.15 17.68 -5.97
N ASN A 290 9.35 18.58 -5.02
CA ASN A 290 10.67 18.81 -4.45
C ASN A 290 10.96 17.67 -3.47
N VAL A 291 11.88 16.77 -3.83
CA VAL A 291 12.17 15.53 -3.08
C VAL A 291 12.72 15.77 -1.67
N THR A 292 13.14 17.00 -1.35
CA THR A 292 13.57 17.37 0.02
C THR A 292 12.43 17.84 0.89
N LYS A 293 11.24 18.07 0.32
CA LYS A 293 10.06 18.61 1.03
C LYS A 293 8.88 17.66 1.00
N SER A 294 8.69 16.94 -0.12
CA SER A 294 7.60 15.99 -0.28
C SER A 294 7.91 14.67 0.43
N ASP A 295 6.90 14.10 1.07
CA ASP A 295 7.04 12.78 1.69
C ASP A 295 7.27 11.70 0.61
N PRO A 296 8.25 10.80 0.78
CA PRO A 296 8.55 9.76 -0.20
C PRO A 296 7.36 8.85 -0.53
N SER A 297 6.45 8.60 0.41
CA SER A 297 5.25 7.79 0.15
C SER A 297 4.26 8.46 -0.79
N VAL A 298 4.13 9.79 -0.68
CA VAL A 298 3.30 10.60 -1.60
C VAL A 298 3.91 10.61 -3.00
N ILE A 299 5.23 10.74 -3.08
CA ILE A 299 5.94 10.64 -4.36
C ILE A 299 5.72 9.26 -4.99
N LEU A 300 5.87 8.18 -4.24
CA LEU A 300 5.64 6.82 -4.75
C LEU A 300 4.21 6.61 -5.23
N ARG A 301 3.20 7.14 -4.51
CA ARG A 301 1.80 7.14 -4.96
C ARG A 301 1.69 7.67 -6.39
N ASP A 302 2.27 8.85 -6.65
CA ASP A 302 2.14 9.51 -7.93
C ASP A 302 2.98 8.83 -9.01
N VAL A 303 4.15 8.27 -8.67
CA VAL A 303 4.97 7.43 -9.55
C VAL A 303 4.24 6.13 -9.96
N PHE A 304 3.45 5.53 -9.07
CA PHE A 304 2.62 4.37 -9.41
C PHE A 304 1.42 4.76 -10.28
N ARG A 305 0.87 5.95 -10.08
CA ARG A 305 -0.33 6.42 -10.75
C ARG A 305 -0.10 6.89 -12.19
N TYR A 306 0.96 7.68 -12.43
CA TYR A 306 1.15 8.37 -13.71
C TYR A 306 2.21 7.72 -14.60
N ARG A 307 1.98 7.82 -15.94
CA ARG A 307 2.83 7.18 -16.95
C ARG A 307 4.16 7.91 -17.15
N GLY A 308 4.18 9.24 -17.16
CA GLY A 308 5.35 10.06 -17.39
C GLY A 308 6.14 10.36 -16.12
N LEU A 309 7.46 10.22 -16.16
CA LEU A 309 8.37 10.54 -15.07
C LEU A 309 9.54 11.36 -15.55
N ILE A 310 9.73 12.57 -15.00
CA ILE A 310 10.87 13.42 -15.26
C ILE A 310 11.66 13.59 -13.96
N ILE A 311 12.97 13.27 -13.97
CA ILE A 311 13.82 13.43 -12.79
C ILE A 311 14.88 14.48 -13.03
N GLY A 312 14.97 15.47 -12.11
CA GLY A 312 15.94 16.54 -12.11
C GLY A 312 16.85 16.58 -10.89
N SER A 313 18.16 16.73 -11.09
CA SER A 313 19.11 16.80 -9.98
C SER A 313 20.18 17.86 -10.21
N PRO A 314 20.58 18.64 -9.19
CA PRO A 314 21.84 19.33 -9.24
C PRO A 314 22.99 18.32 -9.12
N THR A 315 24.15 18.67 -9.70
CA THR A 315 25.39 17.96 -9.41
C THR A 315 25.89 18.37 -8.03
N TYR A 316 26.06 17.39 -7.14
CA TYR A 316 26.53 17.58 -5.77
C TYR A 316 27.74 16.67 -5.51
N CYS A 317 28.88 17.23 -5.12
CA CYS A 317 30.12 16.48 -4.87
C CYS A 317 30.55 15.58 -6.06
N GLY A 318 30.23 15.98 -7.30
CA GLY A 318 30.53 15.18 -8.52
C GLY A 318 29.57 14.02 -8.77
N GLU A 319 28.49 13.90 -8.00
CA GLU A 319 27.48 12.86 -8.04
C GLU A 319 26.06 13.47 -8.08
N LEU A 320 25.04 12.63 -7.98
CA LEU A 320 23.66 13.09 -7.80
C LEU A 320 23.47 13.74 -6.43
N PHE A 321 22.48 14.58 -6.34
CA PHE A 321 21.99 15.08 -5.06
C PHE A 321 21.38 13.91 -4.25
N SER A 322 21.90 13.64 -3.06
CA SER A 322 21.57 12.43 -2.29
C SER A 322 20.08 12.14 -2.10
N PRO A 323 19.18 13.14 -1.90
CA PRO A 323 17.75 12.86 -1.86
C PRO A 323 17.17 12.29 -3.15
N ILE A 324 17.70 12.70 -4.32
CA ILE A 324 17.31 12.10 -5.63
C ILE A 324 17.79 10.66 -5.72
N GLU A 325 19.04 10.40 -5.34
CA GLU A 325 19.60 9.03 -5.37
C GLU A 325 18.81 8.08 -4.46
N ASN A 326 18.49 8.52 -3.24
CA ASN A 326 17.67 7.76 -2.32
C ASN A 326 16.28 7.46 -2.91
N LEU A 327 15.63 8.45 -3.53
CA LEU A 327 14.33 8.26 -4.16
C LEU A 327 14.39 7.29 -5.35
N MET A 328 15.40 7.42 -6.21
CA MET A 328 15.63 6.47 -7.31
C MET A 328 15.78 5.04 -6.79
N ASN A 329 16.48 4.85 -5.66
CA ASN A 329 16.58 3.54 -5.02
C ASN A 329 15.22 3.04 -4.51
N LEU A 330 14.39 3.88 -3.90
CA LEU A 330 13.03 3.51 -3.49
C LEU A 330 12.18 3.06 -4.68
N ILE A 331 12.23 3.78 -5.80
CA ILE A 331 11.52 3.42 -7.04
C ILE A 331 12.03 2.07 -7.60
N ARG A 332 13.36 1.88 -7.62
CA ARG A 332 14.01 0.64 -8.08
C ARG A 332 13.55 -0.59 -7.29
N ILE A 333 13.58 -0.54 -5.98
CA ILE A 333 13.21 -1.69 -5.13
C ILE A 333 11.72 -2.02 -5.17
N ARG A 334 10.86 -1.08 -5.61
CA ARG A 334 9.43 -1.30 -5.85
C ARG A 334 9.15 -1.90 -7.23
N ASP A 335 10.18 -2.07 -8.07
CA ASP A 335 10.10 -2.70 -9.39
C ASP A 335 9.03 -2.07 -10.30
N VAL A 336 8.91 -0.73 -10.26
CA VAL A 336 7.94 0.04 -11.06
C VAL A 336 8.17 -0.20 -12.55
N LYS A 337 7.13 -0.55 -13.32
CA LYS A 337 7.21 -0.89 -14.74
C LYS A 337 6.53 0.16 -15.63
N ASP A 338 6.83 0.07 -16.91
CA ASP A 338 6.08 0.70 -18.00
C ASP A 338 5.96 2.23 -17.85
N ARG A 339 7.09 2.92 -17.58
CA ARG A 339 7.14 4.39 -17.51
C ARG A 339 7.84 4.98 -18.73
N ILE A 340 7.44 6.20 -19.08
CA ILE A 340 8.14 7.06 -20.03
C ILE A 340 9.00 8.01 -19.20
N TYR A 341 10.28 8.08 -19.48
CA TYR A 341 11.27 8.73 -18.63
C TYR A 341 12.03 9.81 -19.33
N ALA A 342 12.22 10.95 -18.66
CA ALA A 342 13.15 12.00 -19.07
C ALA A 342 13.99 12.50 -17.88
N ALA A 343 15.12 13.12 -18.16
CA ALA A 343 16.02 13.62 -17.14
C ALA A 343 16.55 15.01 -17.46
N PHE A 344 16.81 15.79 -16.42
CA PHE A 344 17.51 17.07 -16.53
C PHE A 344 18.44 17.31 -15.34
N GLY A 345 19.37 18.23 -15.48
CA GLY A 345 20.33 18.50 -14.42
C GLY A 345 20.69 19.98 -14.28
N SER A 346 21.46 20.27 -13.25
CA SER A 346 22.15 21.56 -13.08
C SER A 346 23.51 21.38 -12.43
N TYR A 347 24.43 22.29 -12.69
CA TYR A 347 25.77 22.28 -12.13
C TYR A 347 26.38 23.67 -12.08
N ALA A 348 27.42 23.85 -11.26
CA ALA A 348 28.20 25.11 -11.25
C ALA A 348 29.46 25.05 -12.11
N TRP A 349 30.37 24.11 -11.85
CA TRP A 349 31.67 24.02 -12.56
C TRP A 349 31.90 22.73 -13.35
N ALA A 350 31.26 21.60 -12.94
CA ALA A 350 31.41 20.32 -13.63
C ALA A 350 30.07 19.59 -13.66
N PRO A 351 29.59 19.15 -14.85
CA PRO A 351 28.35 18.41 -14.98
C PRO A 351 28.54 16.95 -14.60
N ALA A 352 27.59 16.37 -13.82
CA ALA A 352 27.57 14.94 -13.53
C ALA A 352 26.14 14.38 -13.42
N ALA A 353 25.15 15.21 -13.10
CA ALA A 353 23.79 14.75 -12.80
C ALA A 353 23.17 13.98 -13.97
N LEU A 354 23.16 14.54 -15.18
CA LEU A 354 22.55 13.89 -16.33
C LEU A 354 23.23 12.56 -16.70
N LYS A 355 24.57 12.50 -16.60
CA LYS A 355 25.34 11.25 -16.81
C LYS A 355 24.89 10.13 -15.85
N ARG A 356 24.43 10.46 -14.63
CA ARG A 356 23.97 9.50 -13.62
C ARG A 356 22.47 9.19 -13.75
N LEU A 357 21.67 10.14 -14.23
CA LEU A 357 20.23 9.98 -14.39
C LEU A 357 19.85 9.15 -15.62
N ARG A 358 20.52 9.36 -16.77
CA ARG A 358 20.20 8.69 -18.03
C ARG A 358 20.18 7.16 -17.96
N PRO A 359 21.16 6.47 -17.32
CA PRO A 359 21.17 5.01 -17.23
C PRO A 359 19.99 4.42 -16.48
N PHE A 360 19.27 5.23 -15.69
CA PHE A 360 18.15 4.75 -14.89
C PHE A 360 16.99 4.22 -15.74
N ALA A 361 16.72 4.83 -16.89
CA ALA A 361 15.71 4.33 -17.82
C ALA A 361 16.07 2.91 -18.34
N GLU A 362 17.32 2.68 -18.71
CA GLU A 362 17.81 1.38 -19.17
C GLU A 362 17.74 0.34 -18.05
N GLU A 363 18.20 0.70 -16.86
CA GLU A 363 18.13 -0.15 -15.67
C GLU A 363 16.70 -0.60 -15.36
N MET A 364 15.76 0.34 -15.40
CA MET A 364 14.33 0.10 -15.13
C MET A 364 13.57 -0.48 -16.33
N LYS A 365 14.21 -0.57 -17.50
CA LYS A 365 13.59 -0.96 -18.78
C LYS A 365 12.44 -0.04 -19.18
N TRP A 366 12.60 1.25 -18.93
CA TRP A 366 11.64 2.29 -19.28
C TRP A 366 12.00 2.92 -20.62
N GLU A 367 11.01 3.52 -21.25
CA GLU A 367 11.19 4.27 -22.47
C GLU A 367 11.81 5.64 -22.17
N ALA A 368 13.01 5.93 -22.69
CA ALA A 368 13.64 7.23 -22.54
C ALA A 368 13.13 8.21 -23.61
N VAL A 369 12.87 9.46 -23.19
CA VAL A 369 12.45 10.58 -24.05
C VAL A 369 13.51 11.66 -24.04
N GLY A 370 13.95 12.05 -25.23
CA GLY A 370 14.94 13.11 -25.43
C GLY A 370 16.32 12.79 -24.84
N GLU A 371 17.26 13.69 -25.10
CA GLU A 371 18.63 13.57 -24.60
C GLU A 371 18.79 14.14 -23.16
N GLY A 372 17.80 14.87 -22.68
CA GLY A 372 17.92 15.66 -21.46
C GLY A 372 18.88 16.86 -21.67
N PHE A 373 19.01 17.65 -20.61
CA PHE A 373 19.87 18.86 -20.63
C PHE A 373 20.39 19.19 -19.24
N GLU A 374 21.43 20.02 -19.13
CA GLU A 374 21.94 20.51 -17.85
C GLU A 374 22.15 22.03 -17.90
N LEU A 375 21.62 22.69 -16.85
CA LEU A 375 21.83 24.14 -16.66
C LEU A 375 23.16 24.40 -15.98
N LYS A 376 24.02 25.23 -16.60
CA LYS A 376 25.24 25.73 -15.96
C LYS A 376 24.94 26.98 -15.15
N MET A 377 25.18 26.93 -13.84
CA MET A 377 24.92 28.05 -12.92
C MET A 377 23.49 28.58 -13.07
N ALA A 378 23.30 29.85 -13.44
CA ALA A 378 22.01 30.50 -13.65
C ALA A 378 21.77 30.92 -15.11
N ASP A 379 22.50 30.32 -16.06
CA ASP A 379 22.41 30.66 -17.50
C ASP A 379 21.14 30.02 -18.12
N LEU A 380 19.99 30.40 -17.60
CA LEU A 380 18.69 29.89 -18.04
C LEU A 380 18.43 30.10 -19.54
N PRO A 381 18.79 31.25 -20.17
CA PRO A 381 18.60 31.44 -21.59
C PRO A 381 19.25 30.37 -22.47
N SER A 382 20.36 29.77 -22.04
CA SER A 382 21.06 28.73 -22.82
C SER A 382 20.34 27.41 -22.90
N VAL A 383 19.39 27.11 -21.98
CA VAL A 383 18.71 25.81 -21.86
C VAL A 383 17.19 25.88 -21.94
N ILE A 384 16.59 27.08 -21.96
CA ILE A 384 15.14 27.23 -21.93
C ILE A 384 14.47 26.55 -23.14
N GLY A 385 15.08 26.62 -24.34
CA GLY A 385 14.60 25.92 -25.52
C GLY A 385 14.61 24.40 -25.33
N ALA A 386 15.73 23.86 -24.86
CA ALA A 386 15.86 22.41 -24.59
C ALA A 386 14.88 21.91 -23.53
N ALA A 387 14.61 22.71 -22.48
CA ALA A 387 13.64 22.39 -21.48
C ALA A 387 12.20 22.34 -22.06
N TRP A 388 11.88 23.34 -22.90
CA TRP A 388 10.60 23.40 -23.57
C TRP A 388 10.39 22.23 -24.53
N ASP A 389 11.39 21.93 -25.36
CA ASP A 389 11.38 20.81 -26.31
C ASP A 389 11.23 19.47 -25.60
N LEU A 390 11.91 19.26 -24.47
CA LEU A 390 11.80 18.04 -23.69
C LEU A 390 10.38 17.82 -23.13
N GLY A 391 9.75 18.90 -22.62
CA GLY A 391 8.35 18.86 -22.17
C GLY A 391 7.38 18.53 -23.30
N THR A 392 7.59 19.13 -24.49
CA THR A 392 6.79 18.84 -25.69
C THR A 392 6.94 17.39 -26.14
N GLN A 393 8.16 16.86 -26.24
CA GLN A 393 8.43 15.46 -26.59
C GLN A 393 7.79 14.48 -25.59
N MET A 394 7.87 14.78 -24.29
CA MET A 394 7.21 13.97 -23.27
C MET A 394 5.68 13.97 -23.46
N ALA A 395 5.07 15.11 -23.73
CA ALA A 395 3.64 15.22 -23.97
C ALA A 395 3.18 14.48 -25.24
N GLU A 396 3.96 14.52 -26.30
CA GLU A 396 3.69 13.76 -27.54
C GLU A 396 3.76 12.26 -27.27
N ARG A 397 4.72 11.83 -26.50
CA ARG A 397 4.95 10.42 -26.19
C ARG A 397 3.88 9.83 -25.24
N LEU A 398 3.31 10.65 -24.37
CA LEU A 398 2.16 10.25 -23.52
C LEU A 398 0.89 9.94 -24.33
N LYS A 399 0.73 10.61 -25.48
CA LYS A 399 -0.46 10.46 -26.33
C LYS A 399 -0.33 9.31 -27.36
N ALA A 400 0.90 8.80 -27.55
CA ALA A 400 1.22 7.69 -28.43
C ALA A 400 0.99 6.34 -27.77
#